data_230a8790bce6b2a0395fbef6d616d7db
#
_entry.id   230a8790bce6b2a0395fbef6d616d7db
#
_cell.length_a   1.000
_cell.length_b   1.000
_cell.length_c   1.000
_cell.angle_alpha   90.00
_cell.angle_beta   90.00
_cell.angle_gamma   90.00
#
_symmetry.space_group_name_H-M   'P 1'
#
loop_
_entity.id
_entity.type
_entity.pdbx_description
1 polymer ?
#
loop_
_entity_poly.entity_id
_entity_poly.type
_entity_poly.pdbx_seq_one_letter_code
_entity_poly.pdbx_strand_id
1 'polypeptide(L)'
;KTDAAGFHSIMLNQFDGLFTNQNIYIKDKMLNVVHDLKAGHYEFASQRGTFDDRFEIIYINTMLETPNHNATRILIYNQESTVFVKSPSEDISSIQVIDMQGRIIQTLNKVNSNTATFELNLPNQVLIIAVTTSSGATFNQKIVR
;
A
#
# COMPACT_ATOMS: atom_id res chain seq x y z
N LYS A 1 11.48 -0.04 12.45
CA LYS A 1 12.20 1.13 11.96
C LYS A 1 12.47 0.98 10.47
N THR A 2 12.24 2.04 9.69
CA THR A 2 12.63 2.13 8.27
C THR A 2 13.65 3.26 8.10
N ASP A 3 14.76 2.98 7.46
CA ASP A 3 15.86 3.95 7.32
C ASP A 3 15.68 4.88 6.10
N ALA A 4 14.80 4.51 5.18
CA ALA A 4 14.42 5.31 4.02
C ALA A 4 12.92 5.18 3.72
N ALA A 5 12.35 6.19 3.05
CA ALA A 5 11.03 6.05 2.44
C ALA A 5 11.11 5.08 1.25
N GLY A 6 10.08 4.26 1.07
CA GLY A 6 10.08 3.30 -0.03
C GLY A 6 9.11 2.14 0.16
N PHE A 7 9.24 1.17 -0.73
CA PHE A 7 8.56 -0.11 -0.63
C PHE A 7 9.41 -1.09 0.17
N HIS A 8 8.78 -1.79 1.10
CA HIS A 8 9.39 -2.74 2.00
C HIS A 8 8.58 -4.03 1.98
N SER A 9 9.19 -5.13 2.40
CA SER A 9 8.50 -6.41 2.54
C SER A 9 8.81 -7.08 3.88
N ILE A 10 7.83 -7.83 4.39
CA ILE A 10 7.98 -8.71 5.54
C ILE A 10 7.67 -10.12 5.07
N MET A 11 8.55 -11.07 5.39
CA MET A 11 8.39 -12.48 5.05
C MET A 11 8.73 -13.38 6.24
N LEU A 12 8.18 -14.58 6.23
CA LEU A 12 8.66 -15.67 7.09
C LEU A 12 9.93 -16.24 6.50
N ASN A 13 11.01 -16.25 7.30
CA ASN A 13 12.26 -16.89 6.88
C ASN A 13 12.20 -18.41 7.07
N GLN A 14 11.75 -18.87 8.26
CA GLN A 14 11.58 -20.27 8.61
C GLN A 14 10.46 -20.42 9.62
N PHE A 15 9.77 -21.56 9.60
CA PHE A 15 8.84 -21.98 10.63
C PHE A 15 8.85 -23.51 10.74
N ASP A 16 8.75 -24.01 11.97
CA ASP A 16 8.78 -25.45 12.28
C ASP A 16 7.87 -25.79 13.48
N GLY A 17 7.84 -27.06 13.86
CA GLY A 17 7.10 -27.52 15.02
C GLY A 17 5.62 -27.15 14.99
N LEU A 18 5.16 -26.43 16.02
CA LEU A 18 3.76 -26.00 16.16
C LEU A 18 3.31 -25.12 15.01
N PHE A 19 4.22 -24.34 14.44
CA PHE A 19 3.90 -23.40 13.35
C PHE A 19 3.72 -24.09 11.99
N THR A 20 4.04 -25.38 11.86
CA THR A 20 3.81 -26.12 10.61
C THR A 20 2.33 -26.11 10.22
N ASN A 21 1.44 -26.32 11.19
CA ASN A 21 -0.02 -26.37 10.97
C ASN A 21 -0.76 -25.10 11.43
N GLN A 22 -0.06 -24.18 12.11
CA GLN A 22 -0.62 -22.92 12.60
C GLN A 22 -0.51 -21.84 11.51
N ASN A 23 -1.62 -21.20 11.18
CA ASN A 23 -1.59 -20.02 10.30
C ASN A 23 -0.88 -18.87 11.00
N ILE A 24 -0.12 -18.09 10.23
CA ILE A 24 0.65 -16.95 10.72
C ILE A 24 0.28 -15.75 9.86
N TYR A 25 -0.39 -14.79 10.46
CA TYR A 25 -0.82 -13.56 9.78
C TYR A 25 -0.05 -12.36 10.31
N ILE A 26 0.17 -11.38 9.45
CA ILE A 26 0.57 -10.04 9.84
C ILE A 26 -0.63 -9.09 9.70
N LYS A 27 -0.90 -8.34 10.74
CA LYS A 27 -1.88 -7.25 10.72
C LYS A 27 -1.14 -5.91 10.63
N ASP A 28 -1.35 -5.19 9.54
CA ASP A 28 -0.92 -3.79 9.39
C ASP A 28 -2.04 -2.90 9.93
N LYS A 29 -1.87 -2.37 11.14
CA LYS A 29 -2.86 -1.53 11.82
C LYS A 29 -3.06 -0.19 11.13
N MET A 30 -2.02 0.33 10.48
CA MET A 30 -2.08 1.59 9.75
C MET A 30 -2.99 1.49 8.54
N LEU A 31 -3.01 0.33 7.90
CA LEU A 31 -3.73 0.09 6.67
C LEU A 31 -4.97 -0.81 6.88
N ASN A 32 -5.16 -1.28 8.12
CA ASN A 32 -6.21 -2.21 8.54
C ASN A 32 -6.30 -3.47 7.65
N VAL A 33 -5.15 -4.06 7.36
CA VAL A 33 -5.01 -5.24 6.51
C VAL A 33 -4.46 -6.41 7.32
N VAL A 34 -4.97 -7.61 7.06
CA VAL A 34 -4.43 -8.87 7.53
C VAL A 34 -3.95 -9.67 6.33
N HIS A 35 -2.71 -10.15 6.37
CA HIS A 35 -2.09 -10.93 5.31
C HIS A 35 -1.54 -12.25 5.86
N ASP A 36 -1.75 -13.36 5.14
CA ASP A 36 -1.19 -14.66 5.48
C ASP A 36 0.28 -14.73 5.02
N LEU A 37 1.20 -14.72 6.00
CA LEU A 37 2.64 -14.78 5.73
C LEU A 37 3.11 -16.15 5.20
N LYS A 38 2.30 -17.21 5.34
CA LYS A 38 2.59 -18.50 4.72
C LYS A 38 2.22 -18.55 3.24
N ALA A 39 1.24 -17.73 2.83
CA ALA A 39 0.87 -17.59 1.42
C ALA A 39 1.88 -16.77 0.61
N GLY A 40 2.68 -15.92 1.29
CA GLY A 40 3.71 -15.10 0.64
C GLY A 40 4.18 -13.94 1.50
N HIS A 41 5.08 -13.15 0.95
CA HIS A 41 5.56 -11.95 1.62
C HIS A 41 4.50 -10.84 1.61
N TYR A 42 4.52 -9.99 2.64
CA TYR A 42 3.67 -8.80 2.75
C TYR A 42 4.44 -7.57 2.30
N GLU A 43 4.01 -6.93 1.21
CA GLU A 43 4.59 -5.67 0.75
C GLU A 43 3.83 -4.46 1.31
N PHE A 44 4.55 -3.42 1.67
CA PHE A 44 3.98 -2.16 2.16
C PHE A 44 4.86 -0.96 1.81
N ALA A 45 4.23 0.19 1.67
CA ALA A 45 4.94 1.46 1.57
C ALA A 45 5.16 2.06 2.97
N SER A 46 6.30 2.68 3.20
CA SER A 46 6.60 3.39 4.45
C SER A 46 7.44 4.62 4.20
N GLN A 47 7.25 5.63 5.03
CA GLN A 47 8.17 6.75 5.18
C GLN A 47 9.35 6.31 6.06
N ARG A 48 10.45 7.10 6.04
CA ARG A 48 11.52 6.96 7.01
C ARG A 48 10.98 7.21 8.41
N GLY A 49 11.29 6.33 9.37
CA GLY A 49 10.86 6.53 10.75
C GLY A 49 10.85 5.26 11.58
N THR A 50 10.37 5.39 12.82
CA THR A 50 10.11 4.30 13.75
C THR A 50 8.62 4.15 13.92
N PHE A 51 8.10 2.92 13.74
CA PHE A 51 6.68 2.60 13.76
C PHE A 51 6.48 1.39 14.68
N ASP A 52 6.43 1.62 15.99
CA ASP A 52 6.43 0.54 16.98
C ASP A 52 5.08 -0.20 17.02
N ASP A 53 3.99 0.48 16.69
CA ASP A 53 2.63 -0.07 16.78
C ASP A 53 2.00 -0.45 15.43
N ARG A 54 2.74 -0.38 14.32
CA ARG A 54 2.16 -0.59 12.99
C ARG A 54 1.80 -2.04 12.75
N PHE A 55 2.66 -2.98 13.12
CA PHE A 55 2.53 -4.39 12.78
C PHE A 55 2.27 -5.26 14.00
N GLU A 56 1.41 -6.25 13.81
CA GLU A 56 1.09 -7.26 14.83
C GLU A 56 1.06 -8.64 14.16
N ILE A 57 1.71 -9.62 14.78
CA ILE A 57 1.58 -11.02 14.36
C ILE A 57 0.39 -11.62 15.06
N ILE A 58 -0.53 -12.22 14.30
CA ILE A 58 -1.73 -12.89 14.80
C ILE A 58 -1.82 -14.31 14.25
N TYR A 59 -2.38 -15.22 15.03
CA TYR A 59 -2.51 -16.63 14.68
C TYR A 59 -3.96 -17.04 14.36
N ILE A 60 -4.91 -16.14 14.57
CA ILE A 60 -6.31 -16.33 14.26
C ILE A 60 -6.71 -15.16 13.35
N ASN A 61 -7.29 -15.47 12.19
CA ASN A 61 -7.86 -14.43 11.35
C ASN A 61 -9.18 -13.96 11.96
N THR A 62 -9.14 -12.82 12.65
CA THR A 62 -10.32 -12.22 13.29
C THR A 62 -11.16 -11.39 12.31
N MET A 63 -10.68 -11.19 11.09
CA MET A 63 -11.47 -10.55 10.04
C MET A 63 -12.29 -11.60 9.30
N LEU A 64 -13.47 -11.91 9.82
CA LEU A 64 -14.37 -12.92 9.27
C LEU A 64 -15.06 -12.52 7.96
N GLU A 65 -14.88 -11.29 7.48
CA GLU A 65 -15.53 -10.83 6.25
C GLU A 65 -14.70 -9.75 5.52
N THR A 66 -13.72 -10.17 4.74
CA THR A 66 -13.43 -9.53 3.45
C THR A 66 -12.58 -10.47 2.62
N PRO A 67 -12.94 -10.73 1.36
CA PRO A 67 -12.10 -11.52 0.48
C PRO A 67 -10.72 -10.86 0.38
N ASN A 68 -9.71 -11.71 0.36
CA ASN A 68 -8.30 -11.38 0.35
C ASN A 68 -7.96 -10.44 -0.83
N HIS A 69 -8.07 -9.13 -0.64
CA HIS A 69 -7.70 -8.11 -1.64
C HIS A 69 -6.19 -7.82 -1.66
N ASN A 70 -5.38 -8.70 -1.07
CA ASN A 70 -3.92 -8.50 -1.05
C ASN A 70 -3.27 -8.56 -2.44
N ALA A 71 -3.92 -9.19 -3.41
CA ALA A 71 -3.43 -9.25 -4.79
C ALA A 71 -3.65 -7.94 -5.58
N THR A 72 -4.51 -7.05 -5.10
CA THR A 72 -4.95 -5.86 -5.86
C THR A 72 -4.62 -4.55 -5.14
N ARG A 73 -3.79 -4.60 -4.10
CA ARG A 73 -3.53 -3.42 -3.30
C ARG A 73 -2.50 -2.51 -3.94
N ILE A 74 -2.92 -1.29 -4.26
CA ILE A 74 -2.02 -0.23 -4.71
C ILE A 74 -1.19 0.29 -3.53
N LEU A 75 0.12 0.38 -3.71
CA LEU A 75 1.05 0.95 -2.73
C LEU A 75 1.42 2.37 -3.17
N ILE A 76 1.25 3.33 -2.28
CA ILE A 76 1.53 4.74 -2.56
C ILE A 76 2.38 5.30 -1.41
N TYR A 77 3.46 5.99 -1.74
CA TYR A 77 4.18 6.83 -0.80
C TYR A 77 4.70 8.09 -1.50
N ASN A 78 5.01 9.11 -0.73
CA ASN A 78 5.66 10.32 -1.22
C ASN A 78 6.99 10.54 -0.52
N GLN A 79 7.93 11.09 -1.26
CA GLN A 79 9.21 11.55 -0.74
C GLN A 79 9.44 12.96 -1.29
N GLU A 80 9.51 13.93 -0.39
CA GLU A 80 9.54 15.35 -0.76
C GLU A 80 8.38 15.68 -1.72
N SER A 81 8.69 16.15 -2.94
CA SER A 81 7.69 16.47 -3.98
C SER A 81 7.31 15.30 -4.88
N THR A 82 7.97 14.16 -4.76
CA THR A 82 7.76 13.01 -5.65
C THR A 82 6.81 12.00 -5.06
N VAL A 83 5.81 11.58 -5.82
CA VAL A 83 4.88 10.50 -5.48
C VAL A 83 5.23 9.26 -6.25
N PHE A 84 5.29 8.14 -5.55
CA PHE A 84 5.55 6.80 -6.07
C PHE A 84 4.32 5.94 -5.89
N VAL A 85 3.90 5.26 -6.96
CA VAL A 85 2.75 4.36 -6.99
C VAL A 85 3.20 3.01 -7.54
N LYS A 86 2.80 1.91 -6.87
CA LYS A 86 3.04 0.54 -7.34
C LYS A 86 1.75 -0.27 -7.24
N SER A 87 1.38 -0.89 -8.33
CA SER A 87 0.29 -1.88 -8.41
C SER A 87 0.89 -3.28 -8.52
N PRO A 88 0.66 -4.17 -7.54
CA PRO A 88 1.29 -5.49 -7.54
C PRO A 88 0.79 -6.44 -8.62
N SER A 89 -0.45 -6.30 -9.08
CA SER A 89 -1.13 -7.31 -9.90
C SER A 89 -1.60 -6.84 -11.26
N GLU A 90 -1.78 -5.54 -11.47
CA GLU A 90 -2.34 -4.98 -12.70
C GLU A 90 -1.63 -3.70 -13.11
N ASP A 91 -1.69 -3.34 -14.39
CA ASP A 91 -1.21 -2.06 -14.86
C ASP A 91 -2.13 -0.93 -14.41
N ILE A 92 -1.53 0.22 -14.14
CA ILE A 92 -2.23 1.46 -13.81
C ILE A 92 -2.67 2.10 -15.13
N SER A 93 -3.97 2.36 -15.26
CA SER A 93 -4.54 3.07 -16.41
C SER A 93 -4.41 4.58 -16.23
N SER A 94 -4.80 5.09 -15.07
CA SER A 94 -4.74 6.52 -14.76
C SER A 94 -4.56 6.81 -13.28
N ILE A 95 -4.06 8.01 -12.98
CA ILE A 95 -3.91 8.53 -11.62
C ILE A 95 -4.50 9.94 -11.59
N GLN A 96 -5.30 10.23 -10.57
CA GLN A 96 -5.81 11.58 -10.28
C GLN A 96 -5.34 12.01 -8.89
N VAL A 97 -4.90 13.25 -8.79
CA VAL A 97 -4.59 13.93 -7.54
C VAL A 97 -5.72 14.88 -7.22
N ILE A 98 -6.33 14.73 -6.06
CA ILE A 98 -7.54 15.45 -5.66
C ILE A 98 -7.27 16.16 -4.34
N ASP A 99 -7.67 17.41 -4.21
CA ASP A 99 -7.58 18.14 -2.95
C ASP A 99 -8.77 17.83 -2.02
N MET A 100 -8.73 18.38 -0.81
CA MET A 100 -9.78 18.18 0.19
C MET A 100 -11.12 18.84 -0.16
N GLN A 101 -11.16 19.71 -1.17
CA GLN A 101 -12.39 20.27 -1.73
C GLN A 101 -12.97 19.45 -2.88
N GLY A 102 -12.32 18.33 -3.24
CA GLY A 102 -12.72 17.47 -4.35
C GLY A 102 -12.27 17.98 -5.74
N ARG A 103 -11.40 18.98 -5.81
CA ARG A 103 -10.88 19.49 -7.08
C ARG A 103 -9.74 18.60 -7.57
N ILE A 104 -9.78 18.24 -8.84
CA ILE A 104 -8.67 17.52 -9.50
C ILE A 104 -7.54 18.52 -9.76
N ILE A 105 -6.39 18.28 -9.12
CA ILE A 105 -5.19 19.11 -9.24
C ILE A 105 -4.32 18.65 -10.39
N GLN A 106 -4.21 17.34 -10.56
CA GLN A 106 -3.38 16.72 -11.60
C GLN A 106 -4.00 15.41 -12.06
N THR A 107 -3.81 15.09 -13.34
CA THR A 107 -4.22 13.79 -13.92
C THR A 107 -3.11 13.24 -14.77
N LEU A 108 -2.76 11.98 -14.54
CA LEU A 108 -1.91 11.17 -15.40
C LEU A 108 -2.79 10.14 -16.11
N ASN A 109 -2.83 10.20 -17.44
CA ASN A 109 -3.59 9.26 -18.26
C ASN A 109 -2.64 8.33 -19.01
N LYS A 110 -3.10 7.13 -19.36
CA LYS A 110 -2.36 6.14 -20.16
C LYS A 110 -1.00 5.79 -19.52
N VAL A 111 -1.00 5.55 -18.22
CA VAL A 111 0.22 5.14 -17.50
C VAL A 111 0.74 3.82 -18.07
N ASN A 112 -0.14 2.82 -18.27
CA ASN A 112 0.14 1.53 -18.91
C ASN A 112 1.39 0.84 -18.33
N SER A 113 1.53 0.90 -17.02
CA SER A 113 2.62 0.31 -16.26
C SER A 113 2.12 -0.02 -14.86
N ASN A 114 2.71 -1.02 -14.25
CA ASN A 114 2.41 -1.35 -12.86
C ASN A 114 3.10 -0.43 -11.84
N THR A 115 3.90 0.52 -12.30
CA THR A 115 4.52 1.56 -11.47
C THR A 115 4.36 2.93 -12.11
N ALA A 116 4.24 3.96 -11.28
CA ALA A 116 4.24 5.35 -11.71
C ALA A 116 5.00 6.22 -10.71
N THR A 117 5.68 7.23 -11.25
CA THR A 117 6.36 8.25 -10.46
C THR A 117 6.05 9.62 -11.05
N PHE A 118 5.68 10.58 -10.21
CA PHE A 118 5.35 11.93 -10.67
C PHE A 118 5.60 12.98 -9.59
N GLU A 119 5.83 14.20 -10.03
CA GLU A 119 6.10 15.35 -9.16
C GLU A 119 4.81 16.07 -8.77
N LEU A 120 4.73 16.50 -7.52
CA LEU A 120 3.69 17.37 -6.97
C LEU A 120 4.34 18.65 -6.44
N ASN A 121 4.41 19.69 -7.25
CA ASN A 121 4.92 20.99 -6.85
C ASN A 121 3.82 21.84 -6.17
N LEU A 122 3.37 21.39 -5.00
CA LEU A 122 2.27 22.00 -4.23
C LEU A 122 2.76 22.33 -2.81
N PRO A 123 2.16 23.30 -2.11
CA PRO A 123 2.42 23.50 -0.69
C PRO A 123 1.97 22.30 0.14
N ASN A 124 2.46 22.22 1.39
CA ASN A 124 2.07 21.15 2.32
C ASN A 124 0.56 21.13 2.52
N GLN A 125 -0.07 20.05 2.15
CA GLN A 125 -1.51 19.85 2.28
C GLN A 125 -1.89 18.37 2.23
N VAL A 126 -3.12 18.08 2.59
CA VAL A 126 -3.70 16.75 2.46
C VAL A 126 -4.24 16.57 1.04
N LEU A 127 -3.89 15.46 0.42
CA LEU A 127 -4.32 15.09 -0.94
C LEU A 127 -4.87 13.66 -0.93
N ILE A 128 -5.73 13.38 -1.89
CA ILE A 128 -6.21 12.03 -2.22
C ILE A 128 -5.61 11.65 -3.57
N ILE A 129 -4.94 10.52 -3.60
CA ILE A 129 -4.47 9.90 -4.83
C ILE A 129 -5.47 8.82 -5.22
N ALA A 130 -6.15 9.02 -6.33
CA ALA A 130 -7.07 8.04 -6.93
C ALA A 130 -6.37 7.34 -8.09
N VAL A 131 -6.22 6.02 -7.99
CA VAL A 131 -5.55 5.19 -8.99
C VAL A 131 -6.56 4.27 -9.63
N THR A 132 -6.67 4.29 -10.95
CA THR A 132 -7.52 3.38 -11.72
C THR A 132 -6.63 2.36 -12.44
N THR A 133 -6.93 1.07 -12.28
CA THR A 133 -6.21 -0.02 -12.95
C THR A 133 -6.76 -0.31 -14.34
N SER A 134 -6.09 -1.17 -15.08
CA SER A 134 -6.52 -1.62 -16.42
C SER A 134 -7.85 -2.35 -16.42
N SER A 135 -8.23 -2.99 -15.30
CA SER A 135 -9.56 -3.60 -15.12
C SER A 135 -10.68 -2.60 -14.82
N GLY A 136 -10.33 -1.31 -14.58
CA GLY A 136 -11.26 -0.26 -14.19
C GLY A 136 -11.51 -0.16 -12.68
N ALA A 137 -10.84 -0.97 -11.86
CA ALA A 137 -10.90 -0.84 -10.40
C ALA A 137 -10.22 0.47 -9.96
N THR A 138 -10.85 1.18 -9.00
CA THR A 138 -10.32 2.45 -8.48
C THR A 138 -9.96 2.32 -7.01
N PHE A 139 -8.77 2.81 -6.65
CA PHE A 139 -8.22 2.80 -5.31
C PHE A 139 -7.88 4.23 -4.89
N ASN A 140 -8.30 4.60 -3.69
CA ASN A 140 -8.07 5.94 -3.15
C ASN A 140 -7.19 5.85 -1.91
N GLN A 141 -6.14 6.65 -1.87
CA GLN A 141 -5.28 6.76 -0.69
C GLN A 141 -5.01 8.23 -0.36
N LYS A 142 -5.19 8.56 0.91
CA LYS A 142 -4.81 9.86 1.47
C LYS A 142 -3.31 9.93 1.67
N ILE A 143 -2.70 11.02 1.22
CA ILE A 143 -1.31 11.37 1.52
C ILE A 143 -1.26 12.75 2.16
N VAL A 144 -0.18 13.01 2.88
CA VAL A 144 0.17 14.35 3.40
C VAL A 144 1.47 14.75 2.74
N ARG A 145 1.47 15.92 2.16
CA ARG A 145 2.66 16.53 1.57
C ARG A 145 3.21 17.58 2.50
#